data_7aa65d42c1341ef7390562045bd292ae
#
_entry.id   7aa65d42c1341ef7390562045bd292ae
#
_cell.length_a   1.000
_cell.length_b   1.000
_cell.length_c   1.000
_cell.angle_alpha   90.00
_cell.angle_beta   90.00
_cell.angle_gamma   90.00
#
_symmetry.space_group_name_H-M   'P 1'
#
loop_
_entity.id
_entity.type
_entity.pdbx_description
1 polymer ?
#
loop_
_entity_poly.entity_id
_entity_poly.type
_entity_poly.pdbx_seq_one_letter_code
_entity_poly.pdbx_strand_id
1 'polypeptide(L)'
;MMKKILTNYFFIRFLRALVTIFVVATFTFFLIRLMPGNPLDIFIATQLSQGVPLQEAQERAASLFHIDLSKPLLVQYVDYLKNLARGDFGVSIISTNTPVSKIILRFLPWTLFVVTVSLFISFVGGVLLGVLMAIYRNSWLDQILSFFASIISAIPNYVIAMLIVVYFGVKLKWFNIAEIRGSLSPGVRPEFSLYFLKDAFYHAMLPIIVYVLTTIGSWMLVMKSSTISTLGEDYVEVAKARGIKQANIMINYVGRNAILPLFVSLAISIGFVVGGSPLIESIFVYQGIGLKLSDAIVTRDYPVMQAIFLIITASVVFANFLADILLGVLDPRIRTSRS
;
A
#
# COMPACT_ATOMS: atom_id res chain seq x y z
N MET A 1 7.39 36.63 -12.04
CA MET A 1 6.43 36.45 -10.97
C MET A 1 5.98 34.99 -10.86
N MET A 2 5.46 34.36 -11.92
CA MET A 2 4.98 32.95 -11.93
C MET A 2 6.02 31.88 -11.50
N LYS A 3 7.30 32.01 -11.93
CA LYS A 3 8.41 31.11 -11.50
C LYS A 3 8.65 31.18 -9.97
N LYS A 4 8.57 32.35 -9.38
CA LYS A 4 8.77 32.58 -7.93
C LYS A 4 7.63 32.00 -7.07
N ILE A 5 6.38 32.05 -7.57
CA ILE A 5 5.21 31.47 -6.92
C ILE A 5 5.24 29.93 -7.00
N LEU A 6 5.62 29.38 -8.15
CA LEU A 6 5.80 27.94 -8.34
C LEU A 6 6.90 27.38 -7.41
N THR A 7 8.06 28.05 -7.36
CA THR A 7 9.18 27.63 -6.52
C THR A 7 8.80 27.65 -5.04
N ASN A 8 8.04 28.65 -4.60
CA ASN A 8 7.58 28.76 -3.21
C ASN A 8 6.54 27.68 -2.86
N TYR A 9 5.62 27.35 -3.79
CA TYR A 9 4.62 26.30 -3.60
C TYR A 9 5.25 24.90 -3.46
N PHE A 10 6.17 24.54 -4.35
CA PHE A 10 6.87 23.26 -4.30
C PHE A 10 7.79 23.17 -3.08
N PHE A 11 8.47 24.25 -2.74
CA PHE A 11 9.36 24.29 -1.58
C PHE A 11 8.59 24.05 -0.27
N ILE A 12 7.45 24.75 -0.09
CA ILE A 12 6.62 24.58 1.10
C ILE A 12 6.10 23.15 1.22
N ARG A 13 5.68 22.53 0.10
CA ARG A 13 5.20 21.14 0.11
C ARG A 13 6.32 20.15 0.39
N PHE A 14 7.48 20.37 -0.20
CA PHE A 14 8.66 19.56 0.09
C PHE A 14 9.06 19.66 1.58
N LEU A 15 9.06 20.87 2.13
CA LEU A 15 9.33 21.06 3.56
C LEU A 15 8.29 20.37 4.45
N ARG A 16 7.01 20.46 4.10
CA ARG A 16 5.94 19.73 4.81
C ARG A 16 6.15 18.22 4.75
N ALA A 17 6.53 17.69 3.59
CA ALA A 17 6.85 16.27 3.42
C ALA A 17 8.00 15.85 4.36
N LEU A 18 9.08 16.60 4.41
CA LEU A 18 10.21 16.32 5.32
C LEU A 18 9.79 16.39 6.79
N VAL A 19 9.02 17.41 7.18
CA VAL A 19 8.51 17.54 8.55
C VAL A 19 7.61 16.35 8.91
N THR A 20 6.74 15.92 7.99
CA THR A 20 5.87 14.76 8.22
C THR A 20 6.68 13.49 8.43
N ILE A 21 7.68 13.23 7.58
CA ILE A 21 8.57 12.06 7.72
C ILE A 21 9.31 12.11 9.05
N PHE A 22 9.84 13.27 9.44
CA PHE A 22 10.54 13.46 10.70
C PHE A 22 9.62 13.21 11.91
N VAL A 23 8.40 13.78 11.90
CA VAL A 23 7.42 13.59 12.97
C VAL A 23 7.03 12.12 13.10
N VAL A 24 6.78 11.44 11.98
CA VAL A 24 6.41 10.02 12.00
C VAL A 24 7.59 9.15 12.43
N ALA A 25 8.80 9.43 11.96
CA ALA A 25 10.00 8.73 12.42
C ALA A 25 10.18 8.86 13.95
N THR A 26 10.02 10.07 14.47
CA THR A 26 10.07 10.37 15.90
C THR A 26 8.99 9.62 16.66
N PHE A 27 7.74 9.75 16.22
CA PHE A 27 6.60 9.10 16.85
C PHE A 27 6.75 7.58 16.87
N THR A 28 7.13 6.98 15.74
CA THR A 28 7.34 5.53 15.61
C THR A 28 8.47 5.06 16.51
N PHE A 29 9.57 5.82 16.63
CA PHE A 29 10.66 5.51 17.52
C PHE A 29 10.20 5.39 18.98
N PHE A 30 9.47 6.40 19.48
CA PHE A 30 9.00 6.40 20.88
C PHE A 30 7.88 5.37 21.09
N LEU A 31 6.92 5.26 20.17
CA LEU A 31 5.82 4.31 20.27
C LEU A 31 6.31 2.87 20.41
N ILE A 32 7.27 2.45 19.57
CA ILE A 32 7.81 1.10 19.59
C ILE A 32 8.56 0.83 20.91
N ARG A 33 9.25 1.82 21.45
CA ARG A 33 9.96 1.67 22.73
C ARG A 33 9.08 1.72 23.96
N LEU A 34 7.88 2.26 23.83
CA LEU A 34 6.84 2.22 24.88
C LEU A 34 6.08 0.89 24.91
N MET A 35 6.26 0.03 23.90
CA MET A 35 5.64 -1.31 23.89
C MET A 35 6.16 -2.12 25.08
N PRO A 36 5.28 -2.76 25.87
CA PRO A 36 5.70 -3.57 27.02
C PRO A 36 6.54 -4.78 26.58
N GLY A 37 7.67 -4.99 27.26
CA GLY A 37 8.61 -6.10 27.06
C GLY A 37 9.92 -5.66 26.34
N ASN A 38 11.01 -6.19 26.86
CA ASN A 38 12.35 -5.95 26.32
C ASN A 38 12.64 -7.00 25.21
N PRO A 39 13.02 -6.59 23.99
CA PRO A 39 13.40 -7.55 22.93
C PRO A 39 14.53 -8.48 23.35
N LEU A 40 15.45 -7.99 24.19
CA LEU A 40 16.55 -8.78 24.74
C LEU A 40 16.02 -9.97 25.54
N ASP A 41 15.04 -9.71 26.44
CA ASP A 41 14.46 -10.74 27.30
C ASP A 41 13.71 -11.79 26.46
N ILE A 42 13.01 -11.35 25.42
CA ILE A 42 12.30 -12.24 24.50
C ILE A 42 13.28 -13.09 23.69
N PHE A 43 14.36 -12.49 23.19
CA PHE A 43 15.41 -13.22 22.48
C PHE A 43 16.05 -14.26 23.38
N ILE A 44 16.45 -13.88 24.62
CA ILE A 44 17.02 -14.78 25.60
C ILE A 44 16.03 -15.91 25.92
N ALA A 45 14.75 -15.59 26.18
CA ALA A 45 13.73 -16.59 26.44
C ALA A 45 13.54 -17.55 25.25
N THR A 46 13.60 -17.04 24.02
CA THR A 46 13.53 -17.87 22.81
C THR A 46 14.73 -18.80 22.67
N GLN A 47 15.96 -18.31 22.93
CA GLN A 47 17.16 -19.14 22.93
C GLN A 47 17.13 -20.21 24.02
N LEU A 48 16.66 -19.84 25.21
CA LEU A 48 16.46 -20.83 26.31
C LEU A 48 15.46 -21.91 25.92
N SER A 49 14.37 -21.56 25.25
CA SER A 49 13.37 -22.55 24.78
C SER A 49 13.94 -23.50 23.71
N GLN A 50 14.99 -23.08 22.99
CA GLN A 50 15.74 -23.90 22.03
C GLN A 50 16.86 -24.69 22.67
N GLY A 51 17.01 -24.67 24.02
CA GLY A 51 17.99 -25.42 24.75
C GLY A 51 19.37 -24.77 24.86
N VAL A 52 19.51 -23.49 24.47
CA VAL A 52 20.76 -22.73 24.60
C VAL A 52 20.95 -22.35 26.09
N PRO A 53 22.15 -22.56 26.70
CA PRO A 53 22.42 -22.10 28.05
C PRO A 53 22.25 -20.61 28.25
N LEU A 54 21.78 -20.17 29.42
CA LEU A 54 21.51 -18.75 29.71
C LEU A 54 22.68 -17.83 29.41
N GLN A 55 23.90 -18.24 29.83
CA GLN A 55 25.11 -17.45 29.62
C GLN A 55 25.42 -17.27 28.14
N GLU A 56 25.30 -18.34 27.34
CA GLU A 56 25.51 -18.27 25.89
C GLU A 56 24.39 -17.45 25.19
N ALA A 57 23.14 -17.57 25.63
CA ALA A 57 22.04 -16.77 25.13
C ALA A 57 22.24 -15.27 25.41
N GLN A 58 22.77 -14.92 26.59
CA GLN A 58 23.11 -13.54 26.96
C GLN A 58 24.28 -13.00 26.12
N GLU A 59 25.34 -13.78 25.93
CA GLU A 59 26.49 -13.40 25.09
C GLU A 59 26.09 -13.22 23.63
N ARG A 60 25.28 -14.12 23.10
CA ARG A 60 24.69 -14.00 21.76
C ARG A 60 23.82 -12.75 21.65
N ALA A 61 22.98 -12.50 22.65
CA ALA A 61 22.17 -11.30 22.71
C ALA A 61 23.03 -10.04 22.70
N ALA A 62 24.05 -9.94 23.55
CA ALA A 62 24.96 -8.79 23.60
C ALA A 62 25.71 -8.55 22.29
N SER A 63 26.09 -9.60 21.59
CA SER A 63 26.80 -9.48 20.29
C SER A 63 25.87 -9.12 19.13
N LEU A 64 24.60 -9.53 19.17
CA LEU A 64 23.63 -9.30 18.10
C LEU A 64 22.94 -7.93 18.20
N PHE A 65 22.71 -7.48 19.43
CA PHE A 65 22.06 -6.20 19.70
C PHE A 65 23.11 -5.07 19.67
N HIS A 66 23.50 -4.67 18.48
CA HIS A 66 24.26 -3.42 18.30
C HIS A 66 23.47 -2.17 18.72
N ILE A 67 22.21 -2.35 19.09
CA ILE A 67 21.41 -1.34 19.81
C ILE A 67 21.76 -1.54 21.29
N ASP A 68 22.62 -0.69 21.78
CA ASP A 68 22.92 -0.64 23.20
C ASP A 68 21.69 -0.10 23.96
N LEU A 69 20.80 -1.05 24.31
CA LEU A 69 19.59 -0.74 25.08
C LEU A 69 19.91 -0.23 26.48
N SER A 70 21.18 -0.33 26.91
CA SER A 70 21.67 0.25 28.16
C SER A 70 21.81 1.76 28.12
N LYS A 71 21.91 2.34 26.90
CA LYS A 71 22.03 3.81 26.73
C LYS A 71 20.70 4.53 27.07
N PRO A 72 20.78 5.77 27.59
CA PRO A 72 19.61 6.60 27.78
C PRO A 72 18.79 6.75 26.49
N LEU A 73 17.46 6.76 26.60
CA LEU A 73 16.53 6.78 25.46
C LEU A 73 16.81 7.91 24.45
N LEU A 74 17.19 9.10 24.97
CA LEU A 74 17.53 10.25 24.11
C LEU A 74 18.79 10.00 23.27
N VAL A 75 19.78 9.29 23.80
CA VAL A 75 20.99 8.95 23.06
C VAL A 75 20.65 7.96 21.95
N GLN A 76 19.84 6.93 22.25
CA GLN A 76 19.35 6.00 21.24
C GLN A 76 18.56 6.71 20.13
N TYR A 77 17.74 7.71 20.48
CA TYR A 77 16.98 8.51 19.51
C TYR A 77 17.89 9.33 18.59
N VAL A 78 18.91 9.99 19.14
CA VAL A 78 19.88 10.77 18.35
C VAL A 78 20.68 9.84 17.42
N ASP A 79 21.13 8.69 17.91
CA ASP A 79 21.83 7.69 17.11
C ASP A 79 20.94 7.14 16.00
N TYR A 80 19.68 6.86 16.29
CA TYR A 80 18.68 6.46 15.28
C TYR A 80 18.52 7.49 14.16
N LEU A 81 18.37 8.79 14.51
CA LEU A 81 18.24 9.85 13.50
C LEU A 81 19.49 10.01 12.65
N LYS A 82 20.69 9.90 13.25
CA LYS A 82 21.95 9.94 12.52
C LYS A 82 22.09 8.79 11.53
N ASN A 83 21.75 7.58 11.95
CA ASN A 83 21.81 6.39 11.10
C ASN A 83 20.80 6.49 9.97
N LEU A 84 19.57 6.94 10.29
CA LEU A 84 18.52 7.16 9.31
C LEU A 84 18.94 8.18 8.24
N ALA A 85 19.57 9.29 8.63
CA ALA A 85 20.10 10.29 7.69
C ALA A 85 21.19 9.73 6.75
N ARG A 86 21.84 8.62 7.13
CA ARG A 86 22.83 7.90 6.29
C ARG A 86 22.20 6.76 5.48
N GLY A 87 20.88 6.55 5.58
CA GLY A 87 20.17 5.42 4.95
C GLY A 87 20.40 4.07 5.63
N ASP A 88 20.95 4.09 6.85
CA ASP A 88 21.16 2.88 7.64
C ASP A 88 19.94 2.64 8.56
N PHE A 89 19.20 1.58 8.26
CA PHE A 89 18.05 1.13 9.03
C PHE A 89 18.43 0.15 10.16
N GLY A 90 19.72 -0.13 10.35
CA GLY A 90 20.22 -1.10 11.30
C GLY A 90 20.11 -2.54 10.83
N VAL A 91 20.23 -3.45 11.79
CA VAL A 91 20.15 -4.91 11.57
C VAL A 91 18.96 -5.49 12.29
N SER A 92 18.41 -6.57 11.73
CA SER A 92 17.32 -7.32 12.36
C SER A 92 17.80 -7.98 13.67
N ILE A 93 16.96 -7.89 14.68
CA ILE A 93 17.19 -8.53 15.97
C ILE A 93 17.01 -10.05 15.88
N ILE A 94 16.06 -10.49 15.08
CA ILE A 94 15.66 -11.90 14.93
C ILE A 94 16.47 -12.62 13.85
N SER A 95 16.66 -11.98 12.72
CA SER A 95 17.46 -12.53 11.61
C SER A 95 18.92 -12.17 11.81
N THR A 96 19.66 -13.04 12.49
CA THR A 96 21.06 -12.85 12.91
C THR A 96 21.88 -11.99 11.93
N ASN A 97 22.23 -10.78 12.36
CA ASN A 97 23.10 -9.84 11.68
C ASN A 97 22.68 -9.45 10.23
N THR A 98 21.38 -9.63 9.91
CA THR A 98 20.87 -9.31 8.57
C THR A 98 20.49 -7.84 8.48
N PRO A 99 21.12 -7.04 7.59
CA PRO A 99 20.72 -5.65 7.38
C PRO A 99 19.26 -5.53 7.01
N VAL A 100 18.55 -4.61 7.67
CA VAL A 100 17.11 -4.39 7.46
C VAL A 100 16.82 -4.02 6.00
N SER A 101 17.73 -3.29 5.35
CA SER A 101 17.63 -2.96 3.92
C SER A 101 17.51 -4.20 3.03
N LYS A 102 18.27 -5.28 3.33
CA LYS A 102 18.18 -6.56 2.59
C LYS A 102 16.84 -7.24 2.80
N ILE A 103 16.31 -7.18 4.02
CA ILE A 103 14.97 -7.72 4.33
C ILE A 103 13.92 -6.98 3.50
N ILE A 104 13.96 -5.66 3.50
CA ILE A 104 13.02 -4.84 2.74
C ILE A 104 13.11 -5.15 1.24
N LEU A 105 14.30 -5.15 0.67
CA LEU A 105 14.50 -5.45 -0.76
C LEU A 105 14.04 -6.85 -1.15
N ARG A 106 14.03 -7.81 -0.22
CA ARG A 106 13.53 -9.17 -0.46
C ARG A 106 12.01 -9.24 -0.50
N PHE A 107 11.32 -8.54 0.38
CA PHE A 107 9.86 -8.67 0.58
C PHE A 107 9.06 -7.60 -0.18
N LEU A 108 9.57 -6.38 -0.28
CA LEU A 108 8.89 -5.25 -0.92
C LEU A 108 8.48 -5.50 -2.38
N PRO A 109 9.30 -6.11 -3.27
CA PRO A 109 8.90 -6.35 -4.66
C PRO A 109 7.62 -7.15 -4.80
N TRP A 110 7.37 -8.12 -3.92
CA TRP A 110 6.18 -8.95 -3.94
C TRP A 110 4.91 -8.17 -3.59
N THR A 111 4.97 -7.33 -2.56
CA THR A 111 3.88 -6.41 -2.23
C THR A 111 3.62 -5.44 -3.38
N LEU A 112 4.67 -4.82 -3.92
CA LEU A 112 4.54 -3.91 -5.06
C LEU A 112 3.86 -4.59 -6.25
N PHE A 113 4.24 -5.82 -6.56
CA PHE A 113 3.66 -6.61 -7.65
C PHE A 113 2.16 -6.81 -7.44
N VAL A 114 1.76 -7.42 -6.33
CA VAL A 114 0.35 -7.72 -6.05
C VAL A 114 -0.50 -6.46 -6.01
N VAL A 115 -0.07 -5.45 -5.23
CA VAL A 115 -0.90 -4.27 -5.02
C VAL A 115 -0.97 -3.40 -6.27
N THR A 116 0.13 -3.28 -7.05
CA THR A 116 0.12 -2.51 -8.30
C THR A 116 -0.78 -3.17 -9.35
N VAL A 117 -0.67 -4.49 -9.53
CA VAL A 117 -1.54 -5.23 -10.47
C VAL A 117 -2.99 -5.10 -10.06
N SER A 118 -3.29 -5.27 -8.76
CA SER A 118 -4.65 -5.13 -8.23
C SER A 118 -5.21 -3.73 -8.42
N LEU A 119 -4.41 -2.70 -8.12
CA LEU A 119 -4.78 -1.29 -8.29
C LEU A 119 -5.09 -0.99 -9.76
N PHE A 120 -4.25 -1.47 -10.67
CA PHE A 120 -4.46 -1.28 -12.10
C PHE A 120 -5.76 -1.94 -12.57
N ILE A 121 -5.99 -3.22 -12.23
CA ILE A 121 -7.20 -3.96 -12.62
C ILE A 121 -8.45 -3.32 -12.02
N SER A 122 -8.42 -2.98 -10.72
CA SER A 122 -9.57 -2.38 -10.05
C SER A 122 -9.87 -0.96 -10.54
N PHE A 123 -8.85 -0.16 -10.83
CA PHE A 123 -9.02 1.18 -11.38
C PHE A 123 -9.62 1.14 -12.79
N VAL A 124 -9.01 0.38 -13.70
CA VAL A 124 -9.51 0.27 -15.09
C VAL A 124 -10.90 -0.34 -15.12
N GLY A 125 -11.11 -1.46 -14.42
CA GLY A 125 -12.42 -2.11 -14.32
C GLY A 125 -13.47 -1.20 -13.68
N GLY A 126 -13.11 -0.53 -12.58
CA GLY A 126 -14.00 0.39 -11.89
C GLY A 126 -14.39 1.62 -12.73
N VAL A 127 -13.44 2.20 -13.46
CA VAL A 127 -13.73 3.30 -14.41
C VAL A 127 -14.69 2.84 -15.50
N LEU A 128 -14.41 1.72 -16.15
CA LEU A 128 -15.26 1.20 -17.22
C LEU A 128 -16.67 0.87 -16.74
N LEU A 129 -16.80 0.15 -15.63
CA LEU A 129 -18.09 -0.19 -15.03
C LEU A 129 -18.82 1.05 -14.51
N GLY A 130 -18.12 2.01 -13.90
CA GLY A 130 -18.72 3.25 -13.41
C GLY A 130 -19.29 4.14 -14.53
N VAL A 131 -18.58 4.23 -15.67
CA VAL A 131 -19.12 4.90 -16.88
C VAL A 131 -20.35 4.16 -17.41
N LEU A 132 -20.29 2.82 -17.46
CA LEU A 132 -21.41 1.99 -17.88
C LEU A 132 -22.66 2.22 -17.01
N MET A 133 -22.48 2.25 -15.68
CA MET A 133 -23.55 2.56 -14.72
C MET A 133 -24.15 3.95 -14.92
N ALA A 134 -23.31 4.94 -15.26
CA ALA A 134 -23.80 6.30 -15.54
C ALA A 134 -24.58 6.40 -16.86
N ILE A 135 -24.14 5.70 -17.91
CA ILE A 135 -24.84 5.63 -19.20
C ILE A 135 -26.22 4.97 -19.05
N TYR A 136 -26.26 3.84 -18.36
CA TYR A 136 -27.48 3.08 -18.09
C TYR A 136 -28.14 3.44 -16.74
N ARG A 137 -28.02 4.71 -16.35
CA ARG A 137 -28.56 5.22 -15.09
C ARG A 137 -30.02 4.85 -14.90
N ASN A 138 -30.39 4.46 -13.68
CA ASN A 138 -31.70 4.00 -13.26
C ASN A 138 -32.21 2.69 -13.91
N SER A 139 -31.39 2.02 -14.73
CA SER A 139 -31.67 0.69 -15.22
C SER A 139 -31.48 -0.40 -14.16
N TRP A 140 -31.96 -1.61 -14.41
CA TRP A 140 -31.70 -2.77 -13.55
C TRP A 140 -30.19 -3.07 -13.43
N LEU A 141 -29.43 -2.86 -14.50
CA LEU A 141 -27.98 -3.06 -14.53
C LEU A 141 -27.28 -2.10 -13.56
N ASP A 142 -27.64 -0.81 -13.61
CA ASP A 142 -27.11 0.19 -12.67
C ASP A 142 -27.45 -0.16 -11.22
N GLN A 143 -28.67 -0.58 -10.95
CA GLN A 143 -29.10 -0.95 -9.59
C GLN A 143 -28.32 -2.15 -9.05
N ILE A 144 -28.16 -3.22 -9.84
CA ILE A 144 -27.42 -4.41 -9.46
C ILE A 144 -25.95 -4.08 -9.23
N LEU A 145 -25.27 -3.39 -10.18
CA LEU A 145 -23.87 -3.03 -10.02
C LEU A 145 -23.63 -2.10 -8.84
N SER A 146 -24.53 -1.12 -8.60
CA SER A 146 -24.44 -0.24 -7.43
C SER A 146 -24.62 -1.00 -6.12
N PHE A 147 -25.54 -1.96 -6.07
CA PHE A 147 -25.76 -2.81 -4.90
C PHE A 147 -24.52 -3.66 -4.59
N PHE A 148 -23.98 -4.36 -5.58
CA PHE A 148 -22.75 -5.15 -5.40
C PHE A 148 -21.55 -4.28 -5.05
N ALA A 149 -21.36 -3.15 -5.72
CA ALA A 149 -20.28 -2.22 -5.43
C ALA A 149 -20.33 -1.72 -3.97
N SER A 150 -21.53 -1.39 -3.48
CA SER A 150 -21.73 -0.92 -2.11
C SER A 150 -21.46 -2.02 -1.08
N ILE A 151 -21.96 -3.25 -1.30
CA ILE A 151 -21.75 -4.37 -0.38
C ILE A 151 -20.26 -4.73 -0.32
N ILE A 152 -19.61 -4.93 -1.47
CA ILE A 152 -18.20 -5.36 -1.52
C ILE A 152 -17.28 -4.31 -0.89
N SER A 153 -17.57 -3.02 -1.11
CA SER A 153 -16.78 -1.93 -0.51
C SER A 153 -16.99 -1.79 1.01
N ALA A 154 -18.08 -2.32 1.56
CA ALA A 154 -18.34 -2.28 3.00
C ALA A 154 -17.67 -3.43 3.77
N ILE A 155 -17.32 -4.53 3.09
CA ILE A 155 -16.71 -5.70 3.73
C ILE A 155 -15.20 -5.49 3.85
N PRO A 156 -14.60 -5.63 5.05
CA PRO A 156 -13.16 -5.57 5.22
C PRO A 156 -12.44 -6.62 4.36
N ASN A 157 -11.32 -6.23 3.75
CA ASN A 157 -10.58 -7.05 2.79
C ASN A 157 -10.15 -8.42 3.37
N TYR A 158 -9.70 -8.46 4.64
CA TYR A 158 -9.31 -9.71 5.29
C TYR A 158 -10.50 -10.67 5.48
N VAL A 159 -11.71 -10.17 5.63
CA VAL A 159 -12.91 -11.02 5.74
C VAL A 159 -13.17 -11.72 4.40
N ILE A 160 -13.07 -11.00 3.28
CA ILE A 160 -13.18 -11.60 1.94
C ILE A 160 -12.06 -12.61 1.71
N ALA A 161 -10.82 -12.31 2.12
CA ALA A 161 -9.70 -13.24 2.05
C ALA A 161 -9.99 -14.53 2.80
N MET A 162 -10.47 -14.43 4.04
CA MET A 162 -10.85 -15.59 4.86
C MET A 162 -12.00 -16.39 4.23
N LEU A 163 -13.04 -15.71 3.71
CA LEU A 163 -14.15 -16.37 3.03
C LEU A 163 -13.67 -17.16 1.80
N ILE A 164 -12.75 -16.57 1.00
CA ILE A 164 -12.17 -17.26 -0.16
C ILE A 164 -11.42 -18.51 0.28
N VAL A 165 -10.55 -18.40 1.28
CA VAL A 165 -9.77 -19.55 1.78
C VAL A 165 -10.69 -20.63 2.35
N VAL A 166 -11.61 -20.27 3.24
CA VAL A 166 -12.45 -21.26 3.95
C VAL A 166 -13.48 -21.89 3.02
N TYR A 167 -14.20 -21.08 2.25
CA TYR A 167 -15.29 -21.61 1.42
C TYR A 167 -14.77 -22.27 0.14
N PHE A 168 -13.95 -21.59 -0.63
CA PHE A 168 -13.47 -22.11 -1.91
C PHE A 168 -12.26 -23.05 -1.76
N GLY A 169 -11.36 -22.77 -0.82
CA GLY A 169 -10.17 -23.60 -0.59
C GLY A 169 -10.47 -24.86 0.23
N VAL A 170 -11.09 -24.70 1.43
CA VAL A 170 -11.29 -25.84 2.34
C VAL A 170 -12.57 -26.64 1.99
N LYS A 171 -13.71 -25.93 1.84
CA LYS A 171 -15.02 -26.60 1.66
C LYS A 171 -15.20 -27.10 0.22
N LEU A 172 -14.98 -26.26 -0.77
CA LEU A 172 -15.19 -26.62 -2.19
C LEU A 172 -13.94 -27.24 -2.84
N LYS A 173 -12.76 -27.09 -2.23
CA LYS A 173 -11.48 -27.61 -2.74
C LYS A 173 -11.16 -27.18 -4.18
N TRP A 174 -11.54 -25.94 -4.57
CA TRP A 174 -11.29 -25.40 -5.90
C TRP A 174 -9.81 -25.16 -6.17
N PHE A 175 -9.04 -24.97 -5.09
CA PHE A 175 -7.57 -24.82 -5.17
C PHE A 175 -6.91 -25.44 -3.93
N ASN A 176 -5.66 -25.85 -4.09
CA ASN A 176 -4.86 -26.36 -2.99
C ASN A 176 -4.19 -25.21 -2.25
N ILE A 177 -4.63 -24.96 -1.00
CA ILE A 177 -4.11 -23.88 -0.17
C ILE A 177 -2.61 -24.04 0.08
N ALA A 178 -2.12 -25.27 0.22
CA ALA A 178 -0.70 -25.52 0.49
C ALA A 178 0.19 -25.17 -0.71
N GLU A 179 -0.31 -25.34 -1.93
CA GLU A 179 0.41 -25.02 -3.17
C GLU A 179 0.43 -23.51 -3.46
N ILE A 180 -0.66 -22.78 -3.12
CA ILE A 180 -0.77 -21.34 -3.40
C ILE A 180 -0.04 -20.49 -2.35
N ARG A 181 0.34 -21.05 -1.20
CA ARG A 181 1.08 -20.34 -0.17
C ARG A 181 2.44 -19.84 -0.67
N GLY A 182 2.85 -18.67 -0.20
CA GLY A 182 4.13 -18.07 -0.58
C GLY A 182 4.00 -17.15 -1.80
N SER A 183 5.12 -16.70 -2.32
CA SER A 183 5.20 -15.85 -3.51
C SER A 183 5.70 -16.60 -4.75
N LEU A 184 6.31 -17.76 -4.54
CA LEU A 184 6.84 -18.66 -5.57
C LEU A 184 6.81 -20.10 -5.06
N SER A 185 6.75 -21.05 -6.01
CA SER A 185 6.94 -22.48 -5.74
C SER A 185 8.36 -22.78 -5.28
N PRO A 186 8.56 -23.81 -4.43
CA PRO A 186 9.89 -24.25 -4.01
C PRO A 186 10.80 -24.53 -5.22
N GLY A 187 12.00 -23.95 -5.21
CA GLY A 187 12.99 -24.13 -6.28
C GLY A 187 12.90 -23.16 -7.45
N VAL A 188 11.83 -22.39 -7.59
CA VAL A 188 11.73 -21.32 -8.59
C VAL A 188 12.61 -20.15 -8.19
N ARG A 189 13.52 -19.76 -9.08
CA ARG A 189 14.38 -18.59 -8.89
C ARG A 189 13.77 -17.36 -9.56
N PRO A 190 13.94 -16.15 -8.98
CA PRO A 190 13.49 -14.90 -9.59
C PRO A 190 14.37 -14.57 -10.80
N GLU A 191 14.03 -15.13 -11.94
CA GLU A 191 14.68 -14.90 -13.25
C GLU A 191 13.61 -14.42 -14.24
N PHE A 192 13.97 -13.54 -15.19
CA PHE A 192 13.03 -13.09 -16.22
C PHE A 192 12.75 -14.21 -17.23
N SER A 193 11.95 -15.21 -16.80
CA SER A 193 11.48 -16.31 -17.62
C SER A 193 9.95 -16.39 -17.61
N LEU A 194 9.37 -16.95 -18.66
CA LEU A 194 7.92 -17.16 -18.72
C LEU A 194 7.42 -18.09 -17.60
N TYR A 195 8.26 -19.05 -17.21
CA TYR A 195 7.98 -19.96 -16.10
C TYR A 195 7.88 -19.21 -14.77
N PHE A 196 8.88 -18.36 -14.45
CA PHE A 196 8.85 -17.51 -13.26
C PHE A 196 7.62 -16.60 -13.24
N LEU A 197 7.29 -15.93 -14.37
CA LEU A 197 6.12 -15.04 -14.42
C LEU A 197 4.82 -15.80 -14.17
N LYS A 198 4.63 -16.98 -14.79
CA LYS A 198 3.44 -17.81 -14.56
C LYS A 198 3.32 -18.24 -13.10
N ASP A 199 4.42 -18.68 -12.50
CA ASP A 199 4.46 -19.10 -11.10
C ASP A 199 4.15 -17.94 -10.14
N ALA A 200 4.78 -16.79 -10.36
CA ALA A 200 4.53 -15.58 -9.57
C ALA A 200 3.06 -15.12 -9.66
N PHE A 201 2.45 -15.13 -10.85
CA PHE A 201 1.04 -14.82 -11.03
C PHE A 201 0.11 -15.88 -10.39
N TYR A 202 0.47 -17.14 -10.44
CA TYR A 202 -0.28 -18.22 -9.79
C TYR A 202 -0.40 -18.00 -8.27
N HIS A 203 0.72 -17.70 -7.61
CA HIS A 203 0.74 -17.43 -6.17
C HIS A 203 0.10 -16.07 -5.81
N ALA A 204 0.19 -15.08 -6.69
CA ALA A 204 -0.39 -13.77 -6.49
C ALA A 204 -1.90 -13.71 -6.78
N MET A 205 -2.46 -14.71 -7.47
CA MET A 205 -3.84 -14.66 -8.00
C MET A 205 -4.88 -14.40 -6.92
N LEU A 206 -4.85 -15.14 -5.82
CA LEU A 206 -5.83 -14.99 -4.74
C LEU A 206 -5.70 -13.65 -4.01
N PRO A 207 -4.49 -13.20 -3.57
CA PRO A 207 -4.29 -11.86 -3.07
C PRO A 207 -4.80 -10.77 -4.04
N ILE A 208 -4.49 -10.87 -5.34
CA ILE A 208 -4.96 -9.91 -6.36
C ILE A 208 -6.49 -9.89 -6.42
N ILE A 209 -7.15 -11.04 -6.47
CA ILE A 209 -8.62 -11.13 -6.50
C ILE A 209 -9.22 -10.42 -5.29
N VAL A 210 -8.70 -10.65 -4.08
CA VAL A 210 -9.20 -10.00 -2.86
C VAL A 210 -9.04 -8.48 -2.96
N TYR A 211 -7.85 -8.00 -3.32
CA TYR A 211 -7.62 -6.56 -3.46
C TYR A 211 -8.53 -5.93 -4.53
N VAL A 212 -8.67 -6.58 -5.69
CA VAL A 212 -9.54 -6.09 -6.77
C VAL A 212 -10.99 -6.03 -6.30
N LEU A 213 -11.52 -7.12 -5.75
CA LEU A 213 -12.90 -7.17 -5.27
C LEU A 213 -13.18 -6.06 -4.24
N THR A 214 -12.28 -5.84 -3.29
CA THR A 214 -12.51 -4.87 -2.21
C THR A 214 -12.36 -3.41 -2.63
N THR A 215 -11.67 -3.13 -3.73
CA THR A 215 -11.40 -1.75 -4.17
C THR A 215 -12.18 -1.32 -5.40
N ILE A 216 -12.57 -2.25 -6.28
CA ILE A 216 -13.25 -1.94 -7.54
C ILE A 216 -14.59 -1.21 -7.33
N GLY A 217 -15.35 -1.59 -6.29
CA GLY A 217 -16.64 -0.98 -6.00
C GLY A 217 -16.54 0.53 -5.72
N SER A 218 -15.54 0.95 -4.98
CA SER A 218 -15.28 2.37 -4.72
C SER A 218 -14.98 3.14 -6.00
N TRP A 219 -14.14 2.58 -6.89
CA TRP A 219 -13.85 3.18 -8.20
C TRP A 219 -15.09 3.30 -9.08
N MET A 220 -15.93 2.25 -9.09
CA MET A 220 -17.21 2.24 -9.82
C MET A 220 -18.13 3.37 -9.36
N LEU A 221 -18.35 3.51 -8.06
CA LEU A 221 -19.28 4.50 -7.49
C LEU A 221 -18.78 5.93 -7.69
N VAL A 222 -17.47 6.18 -7.50
CA VAL A 222 -16.87 7.50 -7.71
C VAL A 222 -16.95 7.88 -9.20
N MET A 223 -16.62 6.96 -10.11
CA MET A 223 -16.69 7.23 -11.56
C MET A 223 -18.13 7.46 -12.01
N LYS A 224 -19.09 6.65 -11.54
CA LYS A 224 -20.52 6.86 -11.80
C LYS A 224 -20.96 8.27 -11.40
N SER A 225 -20.68 8.66 -10.15
CA SER A 225 -21.07 9.96 -9.61
C SER A 225 -20.44 11.11 -10.40
N SER A 226 -19.13 11.03 -10.67
CA SER A 226 -18.41 12.05 -11.44
C SER A 226 -18.92 12.16 -12.88
N THR A 227 -19.23 11.02 -13.53
CA THR A 227 -19.80 11.00 -14.87
C THR A 227 -21.18 11.66 -14.91
N ILE A 228 -22.05 11.36 -13.93
CA ILE A 228 -23.40 11.95 -13.84
C ILE A 228 -23.32 13.46 -13.62
N SER A 229 -22.44 13.92 -12.72
CA SER A 229 -22.19 15.35 -12.50
C SER A 229 -21.76 16.05 -13.77
N THR A 230 -20.78 15.48 -14.48
CA THR A 230 -20.22 16.06 -15.70
C THR A 230 -21.25 16.09 -16.84
N LEU A 231 -22.17 15.13 -16.91
CA LEU A 231 -23.26 15.10 -17.91
C LEU A 231 -24.24 16.27 -17.75
N GLY A 232 -24.36 16.84 -16.54
CA GLY A 232 -25.22 18.00 -16.25
C GLY A 232 -24.56 19.36 -16.48
N GLU A 233 -23.32 19.41 -16.96
CA GLU A 233 -22.60 20.67 -17.22
C GLU A 233 -23.04 21.33 -18.52
N ASP A 234 -23.14 22.67 -18.54
CA ASP A 234 -23.62 23.48 -19.66
C ASP A 234 -22.89 23.19 -20.97
N TYR A 235 -21.57 22.98 -20.94
CA TYR A 235 -20.79 22.70 -22.15
C TYR A 235 -21.17 21.36 -22.80
N VAL A 236 -21.72 20.41 -22.03
CA VAL A 236 -22.21 19.12 -22.55
C VAL A 236 -23.56 19.35 -23.24
N GLU A 237 -24.41 20.20 -22.70
CA GLU A 237 -25.69 20.58 -23.34
C GLU A 237 -25.44 21.32 -24.64
N VAL A 238 -24.51 22.25 -24.67
CA VAL A 238 -24.11 22.95 -25.90
C VAL A 238 -23.56 21.95 -26.93
N ALA A 239 -22.77 20.98 -26.53
CA ALA A 239 -22.25 19.94 -27.44
C ALA A 239 -23.38 19.10 -28.05
N LYS A 240 -24.42 18.75 -27.26
CA LYS A 240 -25.63 18.05 -27.73
C LYS A 240 -26.41 18.93 -28.74
N ALA A 241 -26.62 20.20 -28.41
CA ALA A 241 -27.33 21.17 -29.28
C ALA A 241 -26.63 21.36 -30.62
N ARG A 242 -25.29 21.24 -30.67
CA ARG A 242 -24.46 21.26 -31.88
C ARG A 242 -24.52 19.97 -32.71
N GLY A 243 -25.28 18.96 -32.29
CA GLY A 243 -25.42 17.69 -33.01
C GLY A 243 -24.19 16.77 -32.94
N ILE A 244 -23.30 16.98 -31.96
CA ILE A 244 -22.11 16.10 -31.78
C ILE A 244 -22.59 14.69 -31.41
N LYS A 245 -21.99 13.66 -32.04
CA LYS A 245 -22.34 12.25 -31.80
C LYS A 245 -22.18 11.91 -30.31
N GLN A 246 -23.16 11.17 -29.75
CA GLN A 246 -23.19 10.79 -28.33
C GLN A 246 -21.89 10.12 -27.84
N ALA A 247 -21.31 9.23 -28.64
CA ALA A 247 -20.04 8.57 -28.27
C ALA A 247 -18.89 9.58 -28.12
N ASN A 248 -18.84 10.59 -28.99
CA ASN A 248 -17.82 11.65 -28.91
C ASN A 248 -18.04 12.56 -27.68
N ILE A 249 -19.29 12.85 -27.35
CA ILE A 249 -19.63 13.59 -26.12
C ILE A 249 -19.16 12.77 -24.90
N MET A 250 -19.47 11.48 -24.85
CA MET A 250 -19.10 10.63 -23.73
C MET A 250 -17.58 10.50 -23.54
N ILE A 251 -16.81 10.38 -24.61
CA ILE A 251 -15.35 10.20 -24.50
C ILE A 251 -14.64 11.53 -24.26
N ASN A 252 -14.88 12.53 -25.12
CA ASN A 252 -14.05 13.74 -25.17
C ASN A 252 -14.56 14.88 -24.29
N TYR A 253 -15.86 14.94 -23.98
CA TYR A 253 -16.43 15.99 -23.13
C TYR A 253 -16.68 15.50 -21.70
N VAL A 254 -17.26 14.32 -21.55
CA VAL A 254 -17.63 13.79 -20.24
C VAL A 254 -16.49 12.99 -19.62
N GLY A 255 -16.02 11.93 -20.29
CA GLY A 255 -15.03 11.00 -19.73
C GLY A 255 -13.73 11.68 -19.34
N ARG A 256 -13.24 12.59 -20.18
CA ARG A 256 -12.02 13.37 -19.92
C ARG A 256 -12.10 14.21 -18.64
N ASN A 257 -13.25 14.76 -18.32
CA ASN A 257 -13.44 15.59 -17.14
C ASN A 257 -13.85 14.75 -15.92
N ALA A 258 -14.72 13.77 -16.12
CA ALA A 258 -15.19 12.87 -15.06
C ALA A 258 -14.08 12.02 -14.43
N ILE A 259 -13.02 11.71 -15.17
CA ILE A 259 -11.89 10.90 -14.64
C ILE A 259 -10.93 11.71 -13.76
N LEU A 260 -10.94 13.04 -13.80
CA LEU A 260 -9.96 13.86 -13.07
C LEU A 260 -9.94 13.61 -11.55
N PRO A 261 -11.08 13.54 -10.84
CA PRO A 261 -11.08 13.21 -9.40
C PRO A 261 -10.49 11.82 -9.11
N LEU A 262 -10.67 10.86 -10.03
CA LEU A 262 -10.16 9.51 -9.87
C LEU A 262 -8.64 9.46 -10.02
N PHE A 263 -8.04 10.28 -10.89
CA PHE A 263 -6.57 10.37 -10.98
C PHE A 263 -5.94 10.87 -9.69
N VAL A 264 -6.60 11.81 -9.00
CA VAL A 264 -6.12 12.27 -7.68
C VAL A 264 -6.15 11.13 -6.66
N SER A 265 -7.29 10.43 -6.60
CA SER A 265 -7.45 9.27 -5.71
C SER A 265 -6.48 8.15 -6.07
N LEU A 266 -6.21 7.92 -7.36
CA LEU A 266 -5.23 6.95 -7.84
C LEU A 266 -3.81 7.32 -7.37
N ALA A 267 -3.41 8.58 -7.52
CA ALA A 267 -2.10 9.04 -7.07
C ALA A 267 -1.90 8.84 -5.55
N ILE A 268 -2.94 9.10 -4.75
CA ILE A 268 -2.92 8.82 -3.31
C ILE A 268 -2.83 7.31 -3.07
N SER A 269 -3.60 6.49 -3.78
CA SER A 269 -3.60 5.03 -3.65
C SER A 269 -2.23 4.42 -3.97
N ILE A 270 -1.50 4.96 -4.95
CA ILE A 270 -0.12 4.54 -5.28
C ILE A 270 0.80 4.67 -4.05
N GLY A 271 0.61 5.69 -3.22
CA GLY A 271 1.38 5.86 -1.98
C GLY A 271 1.19 4.72 -0.99
N PHE A 272 -0.01 4.18 -0.93
CA PHE A 272 -0.31 3.05 -0.04
C PHE A 272 0.12 1.69 -0.60
N VAL A 273 0.52 1.60 -1.88
CA VAL A 273 0.98 0.34 -2.50
C VAL A 273 2.12 -0.30 -1.72
N VAL A 274 3.06 0.51 -1.24
CA VAL A 274 4.24 0.04 -0.47
C VAL A 274 3.85 -0.61 0.86
N GLY A 275 2.75 -0.16 1.48
CA GLY A 275 2.27 -0.70 2.75
C GLY A 275 1.63 -2.08 2.63
N GLY A 276 1.12 -2.44 1.47
CA GLY A 276 0.38 -3.68 1.26
C GLY A 276 -0.82 -3.81 2.20
N SER A 277 -1.18 -5.05 2.48
CA SER A 277 -2.10 -5.40 3.55
C SER A 277 -1.52 -6.53 4.39
N PRO A 278 -1.04 -6.24 5.59
CA PRO A 278 -0.47 -7.25 6.48
C PRO A 278 -1.41 -8.45 6.68
N LEU A 279 -2.71 -8.20 6.80
CA LEU A 279 -3.70 -9.26 7.02
C LEU A 279 -3.91 -10.14 5.78
N ILE A 280 -4.02 -9.58 4.58
CA ILE A 280 -4.16 -10.37 3.34
C ILE A 280 -2.89 -11.21 3.13
N GLU A 281 -1.71 -10.58 3.24
CA GLU A 281 -0.45 -11.27 3.05
C GLU A 281 -0.24 -12.37 4.10
N SER A 282 -0.68 -12.18 5.34
CA SER A 282 -0.63 -13.21 6.39
C SER A 282 -1.60 -14.37 6.12
N ILE A 283 -2.83 -14.09 5.67
CA ILE A 283 -3.82 -15.15 5.37
C ILE A 283 -3.33 -16.08 4.26
N PHE A 284 -2.75 -15.51 3.19
CA PHE A 284 -2.21 -16.28 2.07
C PHE A 284 -0.74 -16.70 2.28
N VAL A 285 -0.12 -16.30 3.41
CA VAL A 285 1.32 -16.47 3.67
C VAL A 285 2.17 -15.93 2.51
N TYR A 286 1.67 -14.88 1.85
CA TYR A 286 2.34 -14.24 0.72
C TYR A 286 3.53 -13.42 1.21
N GLN A 287 4.73 -13.69 0.67
CA GLN A 287 5.99 -13.13 1.19
C GLN A 287 6.19 -11.66 0.86
N GLY A 288 5.23 -10.82 1.25
CA GLY A 288 5.29 -9.37 1.11
C GLY A 288 5.77 -8.64 2.36
N ILE A 289 5.88 -7.31 2.22
CA ILE A 289 6.35 -6.43 3.30
C ILE A 289 5.37 -6.37 4.47
N GLY A 290 4.06 -6.52 4.21
CA GLY A 290 3.03 -6.54 5.25
C GLY A 290 3.10 -7.81 6.11
N LEU A 291 3.34 -8.99 5.50
CA LEU A 291 3.61 -10.22 6.25
C LEU A 291 4.85 -10.03 7.13
N LYS A 292 5.93 -9.46 6.56
CA LYS A 292 7.17 -9.22 7.32
C LYS A 292 6.97 -8.22 8.45
N LEU A 293 6.12 -7.22 8.27
CA LEU A 293 5.72 -6.30 9.34
C LEU A 293 4.97 -7.04 10.46
N SER A 294 4.00 -7.90 10.10
CA SER A 294 3.27 -8.71 11.09
C SER A 294 4.22 -9.60 11.90
N ASP A 295 5.15 -10.28 11.23
CA ASP A 295 6.18 -11.09 11.89
C ASP A 295 7.04 -10.25 12.84
N ALA A 296 7.50 -9.07 12.37
CA ALA A 296 8.33 -8.16 13.14
C ALA A 296 7.60 -7.63 14.40
N ILE A 297 6.29 -7.39 14.30
CA ILE A 297 5.46 -6.98 15.45
C ILE A 297 5.39 -8.10 16.49
N VAL A 298 5.11 -9.33 16.07
CA VAL A 298 5.00 -10.50 16.95
C VAL A 298 6.33 -10.81 17.63
N THR A 299 7.41 -10.75 16.86
CA THR A 299 8.76 -11.07 17.34
C THR A 299 9.48 -9.87 17.94
N ARG A 300 8.87 -8.67 17.92
CA ARG A 300 9.43 -7.40 18.42
C ARG A 300 10.77 -7.03 17.78
N ASP A 301 10.88 -7.27 16.48
CA ASP A 301 12.04 -6.85 15.70
C ASP A 301 11.94 -5.33 15.41
N TYR A 302 12.33 -4.53 16.39
CA TYR A 302 12.18 -3.07 16.36
C TYR A 302 12.81 -2.39 15.15
N PRO A 303 14.06 -2.72 14.74
CA PRO A 303 14.64 -2.10 13.56
C PRO A 303 13.84 -2.38 12.28
N VAL A 304 13.36 -3.61 12.11
CA VAL A 304 12.52 -3.99 10.96
C VAL A 304 11.18 -3.25 11.00
N MET A 305 10.52 -3.20 12.16
CA MET A 305 9.27 -2.44 12.33
C MET A 305 9.44 -0.97 11.98
N GLN A 306 10.46 -0.31 12.56
CA GLN A 306 10.74 1.12 12.32
C GLN A 306 11.00 1.42 10.85
N ALA A 307 11.83 0.61 10.20
CA ALA A 307 12.16 0.78 8.81
C ALA A 307 10.95 0.60 7.89
N ILE A 308 10.12 -0.41 8.13
CA ILE A 308 8.92 -0.66 7.33
C ILE A 308 7.92 0.50 7.50
N PHE A 309 7.62 0.93 8.73
CA PHE A 309 6.73 2.07 8.96
C PHE A 309 7.26 3.36 8.32
N LEU A 310 8.57 3.60 8.39
CA LEU A 310 9.17 4.77 7.77
C LEU A 310 9.04 4.73 6.25
N ILE A 311 9.31 3.59 5.62
CA ILE A 311 9.22 3.43 4.16
C ILE A 311 7.78 3.58 3.69
N ILE A 312 6.81 2.99 4.39
CA ILE A 312 5.39 3.17 4.10
C ILE A 312 5.02 4.66 4.18
N THR A 313 5.41 5.33 5.27
CA THR A 313 5.13 6.76 5.44
C THR A 313 5.79 7.62 4.38
N ALA A 314 7.07 7.39 4.11
CA ALA A 314 7.81 8.12 3.08
C ALA A 314 7.15 7.94 1.70
N SER A 315 6.68 6.73 1.39
CA SER A 315 5.98 6.42 0.14
C SER A 315 4.65 7.17 0.03
N VAL A 316 3.83 7.15 1.09
CA VAL A 316 2.56 7.89 1.13
C VAL A 316 2.78 9.39 1.00
N VAL A 317 3.75 9.94 1.74
CA VAL A 317 4.09 11.37 1.68
C VAL A 317 4.59 11.76 0.29
N PHE A 318 5.44 10.94 -0.32
CA PHE A 318 5.93 11.16 -1.68
C PHE A 318 4.81 11.09 -2.72
N ALA A 319 3.91 10.11 -2.61
CA ALA A 319 2.77 9.99 -3.51
C ALA A 319 1.79 11.18 -3.38
N ASN A 320 1.52 11.64 -2.14
CA ASN A 320 0.74 12.84 -1.91
C ASN A 320 1.43 14.09 -2.52
N PHE A 321 2.74 14.19 -2.39
CA PHE A 321 3.50 15.26 -3.03
C PHE A 321 3.37 15.22 -4.56
N LEU A 322 3.47 14.03 -5.18
CA LEU A 322 3.24 13.85 -6.61
C LEU A 322 1.80 14.18 -7.02
N ALA A 323 0.81 13.73 -6.23
CA ALA A 323 -0.60 14.05 -6.47
C ALA A 323 -0.85 15.57 -6.46
N ASP A 324 -0.24 16.26 -5.53
CA ASP A 324 -0.32 17.72 -5.43
C ASP A 324 0.32 18.43 -6.61
N ILE A 325 1.43 17.90 -7.13
CA ILE A 325 2.07 18.39 -8.37
C ILE A 325 1.13 18.20 -9.56
N LEU A 326 0.59 17.00 -9.71
CA LEU A 326 -0.32 16.65 -10.79
C LEU A 326 -1.57 17.53 -10.77
N LEU A 327 -2.18 17.73 -9.60
CA LEU A 327 -3.31 18.64 -9.42
C LEU A 327 -2.96 20.07 -9.83
N GLY A 328 -1.81 20.57 -9.42
CA GLY A 328 -1.34 21.91 -9.80
C GLY A 328 -1.07 22.05 -11.30
N VAL A 329 -0.79 20.95 -12.01
CA VAL A 329 -0.62 20.95 -13.49
C VAL A 329 -1.96 20.83 -14.20
N LEU A 330 -2.86 19.97 -13.72
CA LEU A 330 -4.16 19.66 -14.32
C LEU A 330 -5.20 20.76 -14.10
N ASP A 331 -5.18 21.42 -12.93
CA ASP A 331 -6.09 22.53 -12.61
C ASP A 331 -5.34 23.80 -12.21
N PRO A 332 -5.13 24.74 -13.17
CA PRO A 332 -4.46 26.01 -12.88
C PRO A 332 -5.20 26.91 -11.85
N ARG A 333 -6.50 26.68 -11.63
CA ARG A 333 -7.32 27.49 -10.70
C ARG A 333 -6.92 27.26 -9.23
N ILE A 334 -6.45 26.07 -8.89
CA ILE A 334 -5.98 25.74 -7.54
C ILE A 334 -4.73 26.56 -7.14
N ARG A 335 -3.97 27.04 -8.13
CA ARG A 335 -2.78 27.87 -7.90
C ARG A 335 -3.10 29.28 -7.42
N THR A 336 -4.25 29.82 -7.80
CA THR A 336 -4.63 31.22 -7.55
C THR A 336 -5.50 31.41 -6.30
N SER A 337 -6.17 30.38 -5.81
CA SER A 337 -7.10 30.48 -4.66
C SER A 337 -6.44 30.36 -3.30
N ARG A 338 -5.12 30.19 -3.22
CA ARG A 338 -4.35 30.02 -1.96
C ARG A 338 -3.10 30.90 -1.87
N SER A 339 -3.05 31.98 -2.65
CA SER A 339 -2.05 33.06 -2.49
C SER A 339 -2.54 34.13 -1.55
#